data_abdfae7113596dc12e128f902601c260
#
_entry.id   abdfae7113596dc12e128f902601c260
#
_cell.length_a   1.000
_cell.length_b   1.000
_cell.length_c   1.000
_cell.angle_alpha   90.00
_cell.angle_beta   90.00
_cell.angle_gamma   90.00
#
_symmetry.space_group_name_H-M   'P 1'
#
loop_
_entity.id
_entity.type
_entity.pdbx_description
1 polymer ?
#
loop_
_entity_poly.entity_id
_entity_poly.type
_entity_poly.pdbx_seq_one_letter_code
_entity_poly.pdbx_strand_id
1 'polypeptide(L)'
;MLLEQIGQPLQLRELPMPQPGPGEVRVRVLACGVCRTDLHVVDGELPEAPLPIIPGHEIVGLVDALGEGVTGFEPGQRVGIPWLGHTCGTCSYCQHAEENLCDAPQFTGYTRPGGYAEYVVADARFAFALGEEGDPVALAPLLCAGLIGWRSLVKAGDGKRLGLYGFGAAAHIVMQVARWQGRDVYAFSRPGDVAAQDFARSLGAVWAGDSGELPPVPLDAAIIYAPAGGLRRHPHERYPELSLRHPLAGARGGLGGQSHPPGRPGVLSGGRPGRYPYRNPRLPAGAGQPGTG
;
A
#
# COMPACT_ATOMS: atom_id res chain seq x y z
N MET A 1 6.44 19.10 9.95
CA MET A 1 7.87 18.73 9.74
C MET A 1 8.17 18.91 8.27
N LEU A 2 9.16 19.71 7.91
CA LEU A 2 9.46 20.12 6.53
C LEU A 2 10.82 19.56 6.10
N LEU A 3 10.91 18.93 4.95
CA LEU A 3 12.16 18.60 4.26
C LEU A 3 12.53 19.79 3.37
N GLU A 4 13.53 20.55 3.77
CA GLU A 4 14.01 21.71 3.04
C GLU A 4 15.11 21.35 2.05
N GLN A 5 15.89 20.33 2.37
CA GLN A 5 17.02 19.86 1.56
C GLN A 5 17.16 18.34 1.68
N ILE A 6 17.39 17.66 0.57
CA ILE A 6 17.64 16.21 0.52
C ILE A 6 18.82 15.83 1.43
N GLY A 7 18.66 14.71 2.14
CA GLY A 7 19.67 14.17 3.06
C GLY A 7 19.84 14.95 4.36
N GLN A 8 19.00 15.97 4.61
CA GLN A 8 19.03 16.72 5.86
C GLN A 8 17.85 16.32 6.78
N PRO A 9 18.01 16.48 8.10
CA PRO A 9 16.92 16.25 9.04
C PRO A 9 15.73 17.15 8.76
N LEU A 10 14.53 16.61 8.97
CA LEU A 10 13.28 17.38 8.87
C LEU A 10 13.27 18.53 9.88
N GLN A 11 12.83 19.70 9.45
CA GLN A 11 12.75 20.91 10.27
C GLN A 11 11.31 21.13 10.73
N LEU A 12 11.15 21.44 12.02
CA LEU A 12 9.87 21.96 12.52
C LEU A 12 9.68 23.39 12.01
N ARG A 13 8.59 23.60 11.28
CA ARG A 13 8.21 24.92 10.75
C ARG A 13 6.73 25.19 11.01
N GLU A 14 6.43 26.44 11.30
CA GLU A 14 5.07 26.94 11.29
C GLU A 14 4.73 27.42 9.89
N LEU A 15 3.62 26.93 9.35
CA LEU A 15 3.13 27.24 8.01
C LEU A 15 1.69 27.73 8.12
N PRO A 16 1.21 28.56 7.17
CA PRO A 16 -0.20 28.91 7.11
C PRO A 16 -1.09 27.67 7.03
N MET A 17 -2.27 27.73 7.66
CA MET A 17 -3.29 26.70 7.57
C MET A 17 -3.64 26.43 6.10
N PRO A 18 -3.44 25.21 5.56
CA PRO A 18 -3.73 24.94 4.17
C PRO A 18 -5.24 25.02 3.91
N GLN A 19 -5.63 25.56 2.75
CA GLN A 19 -7.03 25.67 2.36
C GLN A 19 -7.35 24.64 1.27
N PRO A 20 -8.45 23.86 1.41
CA PRO A 20 -8.85 22.91 0.39
C PRO A 20 -9.37 23.64 -0.84
N GLY A 21 -8.87 23.28 -2.01
CA GLY A 21 -9.39 23.71 -3.30
C GLY A 21 -10.64 22.94 -3.72
N PRO A 22 -11.22 23.22 -4.90
CA PRO A 22 -12.33 22.44 -5.43
C PRO A 22 -11.98 20.94 -5.50
N GLY A 23 -12.88 20.10 -5.00
CA GLY A 23 -12.71 18.65 -4.98
C GLY A 23 -11.73 18.12 -3.91
N GLU A 24 -11.23 18.98 -3.01
CA GLU A 24 -10.29 18.60 -1.95
C GLU A 24 -10.93 18.68 -0.56
N VAL A 25 -10.38 17.92 0.36
CA VAL A 25 -10.71 17.94 1.78
C VAL A 25 -9.50 18.37 2.59
N ARG A 26 -9.70 19.22 3.61
CA ARG A 26 -8.71 19.46 4.65
C ARG A 26 -8.94 18.48 5.79
N VAL A 27 -7.89 17.85 6.24
CA VAL A 27 -7.93 16.81 7.28
C VAL A 27 -7.03 17.23 8.42
N ARG A 28 -7.57 17.23 9.65
CA ARG A 28 -6.80 17.33 10.88
C ARG A 28 -6.19 15.96 11.18
N VAL A 29 -4.88 15.89 11.18
CA VAL A 29 -4.13 14.63 11.34
C VAL A 29 -4.22 14.15 12.80
N LEU A 30 -4.59 12.89 12.99
CA LEU A 30 -4.57 12.20 14.28
C LEU A 30 -3.32 11.33 14.42
N ALA A 31 -2.92 10.68 13.33
CA ALA A 31 -1.72 9.87 13.25
C ALA A 31 -1.20 9.85 11.81
N CYS A 32 0.11 9.78 11.67
CA CYS A 32 0.77 9.50 10.41
C CYS A 32 1.88 8.48 10.66
N GLY A 33 1.82 7.34 10.00
CA GLY A 33 2.84 6.30 10.09
C GLY A 33 4.15 6.74 9.43
N VAL A 34 5.24 6.07 9.81
CA VAL A 34 6.57 6.23 9.19
C VAL A 34 6.90 4.96 8.43
N CYS A 35 7.17 5.10 7.16
CA CYS A 35 7.44 4.01 6.25
C CYS A 35 8.83 4.17 5.61
N ARG A 36 9.34 3.10 5.01
CA ARG A 36 10.61 3.15 4.27
C ARG A 36 10.58 4.15 3.14
N THR A 37 9.43 4.39 2.53
CA THR A 37 9.26 5.36 1.45
C THR A 37 9.53 6.80 1.90
N ASP A 38 9.20 7.16 3.15
CA ASP A 38 9.51 8.48 3.69
C ASP A 38 11.02 8.69 3.79
N LEU A 39 11.79 7.64 4.13
CA LEU A 39 13.24 7.67 4.11
C LEU A 39 13.77 7.83 2.68
N HIS A 40 13.19 7.12 1.69
CA HIS A 40 13.56 7.30 0.28
C HIS A 40 13.33 8.74 -0.21
N VAL A 41 12.28 9.42 0.28
CA VAL A 41 12.05 10.84 -0.02
C VAL A 41 13.13 11.70 0.63
N VAL A 42 13.43 11.49 1.93
CA VAL A 42 14.43 12.27 2.67
C VAL A 42 15.84 12.07 2.10
N ASP A 43 16.18 10.84 1.73
CA ASP A 43 17.50 10.48 1.20
C ASP A 43 17.69 10.85 -0.29
N GLY A 44 16.60 11.29 -0.96
CA GLY A 44 16.64 11.68 -2.37
C GLY A 44 16.76 10.50 -3.34
N GLU A 45 16.36 9.33 -2.91
CA GLU A 45 16.34 8.12 -3.75
C GLU A 45 15.18 8.13 -4.77
N LEU A 46 14.20 9.01 -4.57
CA LEU A 46 13.10 9.25 -5.51
C LEU A 46 13.40 10.52 -6.33
N PRO A 47 13.30 10.46 -7.66
CA PRO A 47 13.62 11.60 -8.51
C PRO A 47 12.61 12.74 -8.35
N GLU A 48 13.12 13.98 -8.43
CA GLU A 48 12.30 15.19 -8.62
C GLU A 48 11.31 15.51 -7.48
N ALA A 49 11.66 15.21 -6.21
CA ALA A 49 10.87 15.74 -5.08
C ALA A 49 10.85 17.27 -5.11
N PRO A 50 9.69 17.93 -5.21
CA PRO A 50 9.61 19.38 -5.13
C PRO A 50 9.94 19.80 -3.69
N LEU A 51 11.04 20.52 -3.50
CA LEU A 51 11.42 21.05 -2.20
C LEU A 51 11.00 22.51 -2.06
N PRO A 52 10.62 22.95 -0.86
CA PRO A 52 10.46 22.13 0.35
C PRO A 52 9.18 21.30 0.34
N ILE A 53 9.19 20.12 1.00
CA ILE A 53 8.03 19.21 1.07
C ILE A 53 7.77 18.75 2.51
N ILE A 54 6.50 18.51 2.86
CA ILE A 54 6.09 17.82 4.09
C ILE A 54 5.94 16.34 3.76
N PRO A 55 6.76 15.43 4.30
CA PRO A 55 6.61 13.98 4.09
C PRO A 55 5.42 13.39 4.87
N GLY A 56 5.27 12.06 4.79
CA GLY A 56 4.24 11.29 5.49
C GLY A 56 3.03 10.96 4.60
N HIS A 57 2.77 9.68 4.41
CA HIS A 57 1.73 9.20 3.49
C HIS A 57 0.85 8.09 4.08
N GLU A 58 0.94 7.84 5.36
CA GLU A 58 0.11 6.88 6.09
C GLU A 58 -0.77 7.66 7.08
N ILE A 59 -1.73 8.45 6.56
CA ILE A 59 -2.42 9.46 7.34
C ILE A 59 -3.79 8.96 7.79
N VAL A 60 -4.07 9.03 9.08
CA VAL A 60 -5.41 8.92 9.65
C VAL A 60 -5.76 10.25 10.30
N GLY A 61 -6.93 10.81 9.98
CA GLY A 61 -7.36 12.08 10.52
C GLY A 61 -8.87 12.28 10.46
N LEU A 62 -9.30 13.45 10.85
CA LEU A 62 -10.70 13.89 10.79
C LEU A 62 -10.86 14.97 9.73
N VAL A 63 -11.87 14.86 8.90
CA VAL A 63 -12.25 15.92 7.96
C VAL A 63 -12.52 17.20 8.76
N ASP A 64 -11.81 18.27 8.42
CA ASP A 64 -11.92 19.57 9.08
C ASP A 64 -12.66 20.59 8.22
N ALA A 65 -12.41 20.59 6.90
CA ALA A 65 -13.11 21.42 5.94
C ALA A 65 -13.23 20.74 4.59
N LEU A 66 -14.27 21.10 3.85
CA LEU A 66 -14.55 20.61 2.50
C LEU A 66 -14.32 21.73 1.48
N GLY A 67 -13.66 21.43 0.39
CA GLY A 67 -13.58 22.28 -0.77
C GLY A 67 -14.87 22.26 -1.59
N GLU A 68 -14.98 23.18 -2.54
CA GLU A 68 -16.14 23.27 -3.43
C GLU A 68 -16.36 21.95 -4.20
N GLY A 69 -17.62 21.52 -4.31
CA GLY A 69 -18.02 20.32 -5.06
C GLY A 69 -17.72 18.99 -4.37
N VAL A 70 -17.14 18.97 -3.18
CA VAL A 70 -16.92 17.72 -2.42
C VAL A 70 -18.25 17.21 -1.89
N THR A 71 -18.51 15.94 -2.17
CA THR A 71 -19.65 15.17 -1.65
C THR A 71 -19.19 13.85 -1.04
N GLY A 72 -19.99 13.29 -0.12
CA GLY A 72 -19.69 11.98 0.49
C GLY A 72 -18.76 12.04 1.71
N PHE A 73 -18.38 13.24 2.14
CA PHE A 73 -17.68 13.46 3.40
C PHE A 73 -18.39 14.51 4.24
N GLU A 74 -18.21 14.41 5.54
CA GLU A 74 -18.75 15.36 6.52
C GLU A 74 -17.63 15.82 7.48
N PRO A 75 -17.65 17.08 7.97
CA PRO A 75 -16.74 17.52 9.02
C PRO A 75 -16.81 16.60 10.25
N GLY A 76 -15.67 16.25 10.81
CA GLY A 76 -15.54 15.30 11.90
C GLY A 76 -15.46 13.84 11.48
N GLN A 77 -15.76 13.49 10.23
CA GLN A 77 -15.65 12.11 9.74
C GLN A 77 -14.18 11.65 9.71
N ARG A 78 -13.93 10.43 10.20
CA ARG A 78 -12.59 9.84 10.17
C ARG A 78 -12.27 9.33 8.76
N VAL A 79 -11.09 9.73 8.27
CA VAL A 79 -10.59 9.36 6.94
C VAL A 79 -9.14 8.90 7.00
N GLY A 80 -8.76 8.12 5.99
CA GLY A 80 -7.40 7.72 5.72
C GLY A 80 -6.93 8.28 4.37
N ILE A 81 -5.69 8.78 4.31
CA ILE A 81 -5.07 9.28 3.10
C ILE A 81 -3.82 8.47 2.81
N PRO A 82 -3.77 7.74 1.68
CA PRO A 82 -2.65 6.89 1.30
C PRO A 82 -1.62 7.62 0.44
N TRP A 83 -0.63 6.86 -0.05
CA TRP A 83 0.42 7.33 -0.96
C TRP A 83 -0.10 7.95 -2.26
N LEU A 84 -1.04 7.27 -2.98
CA LEU A 84 -1.61 7.82 -4.20
C LEU A 84 -2.56 8.97 -3.84
N GLY A 85 -2.11 10.21 -4.07
CA GLY A 85 -2.81 11.42 -3.65
C GLY A 85 -3.64 12.09 -4.76
N HIS A 86 -3.35 11.79 -6.04
CA HIS A 86 -4.10 12.33 -7.18
C HIS A 86 -3.75 11.59 -8.47
N THR A 87 -4.70 11.56 -9.41
CA THR A 87 -4.49 11.07 -10.77
C THR A 87 -5.16 11.97 -11.80
N CYS A 88 -4.67 11.94 -13.05
CA CYS A 88 -5.17 12.82 -14.11
C CYS A 88 -6.63 12.56 -14.50
N GLY A 89 -7.17 11.36 -14.28
CA GLY A 89 -8.54 10.99 -14.62
C GLY A 89 -8.80 10.78 -16.13
N THR A 90 -7.83 11.08 -16.99
CA THR A 90 -8.03 11.12 -18.46
C THR A 90 -7.16 10.15 -19.25
N CYS A 91 -6.05 9.65 -18.69
CA CYS A 91 -5.23 8.65 -19.36
C CYS A 91 -5.94 7.30 -19.43
N SER A 92 -5.43 6.42 -20.27
CA SER A 92 -6.04 5.10 -20.50
C SER A 92 -6.17 4.30 -19.20
N TYR A 93 -5.17 4.36 -18.31
CA TYR A 93 -5.22 3.67 -17.02
C TYR A 93 -6.35 4.19 -16.12
N CYS A 94 -6.49 5.51 -16.00
CA CYS A 94 -7.58 6.09 -15.22
C CYS A 94 -8.97 5.75 -15.77
N GLN A 95 -9.10 5.69 -17.09
CA GLN A 95 -10.36 5.34 -17.74
C GLN A 95 -10.74 3.86 -17.57
N HIS A 96 -9.76 2.99 -17.25
CA HIS A 96 -9.96 1.56 -16.99
C HIS A 96 -9.95 1.18 -15.51
N ALA A 97 -10.07 2.15 -14.59
CA ALA A 97 -10.01 1.96 -13.13
C ALA A 97 -8.67 1.33 -12.66
N GLU A 98 -7.58 1.74 -13.30
CA GLU A 98 -6.21 1.36 -13.00
C GLU A 98 -5.39 2.59 -12.57
N GLU A 99 -5.96 3.46 -11.74
CA GLU A 99 -5.43 4.76 -11.33
C GLU A 99 -4.03 4.68 -10.74
N ASN A 100 -3.67 3.55 -10.14
CA ASN A 100 -2.32 3.28 -9.63
C ASN A 100 -1.25 3.21 -10.73
N LEU A 101 -1.65 3.13 -12.00
CA LEU A 101 -0.78 3.15 -13.18
C LEU A 101 -0.91 4.46 -13.98
N CYS A 102 -1.57 5.48 -13.44
CA CYS A 102 -1.75 6.78 -14.09
C CYS A 102 -0.43 7.31 -14.66
N ASP A 103 -0.50 7.94 -15.86
CA ASP A 103 0.67 8.53 -16.52
C ASP A 103 1.18 9.80 -15.82
N ALA A 104 0.30 10.49 -15.05
CA ALA A 104 0.61 11.71 -14.32
C ALA A 104 0.07 11.66 -12.88
N PRO A 105 0.54 10.72 -12.04
CA PRO A 105 0.09 10.59 -10.66
C PRO A 105 0.76 11.64 -9.78
N GLN A 106 0.10 12.00 -8.67
CA GLN A 106 0.73 12.74 -7.59
C GLN A 106 0.67 11.93 -6.29
N PHE A 107 1.69 12.08 -5.47
CA PHE A 107 1.88 11.25 -4.30
C PHE A 107 1.94 12.07 -3.02
N THR A 108 1.17 11.65 -2.03
CA THR A 108 1.12 12.26 -0.70
C THR A 108 2.47 12.12 0.01
N GLY A 109 2.99 13.21 0.54
CA GLY A 109 4.29 13.21 1.22
C GLY A 109 5.52 13.19 0.30
N TYR A 110 5.30 13.33 -1.03
CA TYR A 110 6.37 13.33 -2.02
C TYR A 110 6.18 14.44 -3.06
N THR A 111 5.16 14.37 -3.90
CA THR A 111 4.85 15.41 -4.90
C THR A 111 3.71 16.32 -4.47
N ARG A 112 3.04 15.96 -3.38
CA ARG A 112 2.06 16.77 -2.64
C ARG A 112 2.43 16.75 -1.16
N PRO A 113 2.14 17.82 -0.39
CA PRO A 113 2.35 17.83 1.06
C PRO A 113 1.68 16.64 1.75
N GLY A 114 2.36 16.05 2.72
CA GLY A 114 1.93 14.88 3.47
C GLY A 114 1.52 15.17 4.90
N GLY A 115 1.51 14.10 5.71
CA GLY A 115 0.90 14.06 7.04
C GLY A 115 1.82 14.33 8.21
N TYR A 116 3.10 14.67 8.01
CA TYR A 116 3.95 15.10 9.12
C TYR A 116 3.64 16.56 9.48
N ALA A 117 2.36 16.87 9.61
CA ALA A 117 1.77 18.16 9.92
C ALA A 117 0.49 17.97 10.74
N GLU A 118 -0.01 19.05 11.35
CA GLU A 118 -1.30 19.03 12.05
C GLU A 118 -2.49 18.95 11.08
N TYR A 119 -2.32 19.49 9.87
CA TYR A 119 -3.34 19.50 8.83
C TYR A 119 -2.73 19.16 7.47
N VAL A 120 -3.51 18.46 6.67
CA VAL A 120 -3.18 18.12 5.28
C VAL A 120 -4.37 18.36 4.38
N VAL A 121 -4.13 18.72 3.12
CA VAL A 121 -5.16 18.79 2.07
C VAL A 121 -4.99 17.60 1.14
N ALA A 122 -6.08 16.91 0.86
CA ALA A 122 -6.11 15.74 -0.01
C ALA A 122 -7.23 15.84 -1.05
N ASP A 123 -7.02 15.28 -2.24
CA ASP A 123 -8.08 15.06 -3.22
C ASP A 123 -9.11 14.08 -2.62
N ALA A 124 -10.36 14.49 -2.56
CA ALA A 124 -11.44 13.72 -1.95
C ALA A 124 -11.62 12.32 -2.58
N ARG A 125 -11.23 12.14 -3.85
CA ARG A 125 -11.28 10.85 -4.54
C ARG A 125 -10.29 9.83 -3.97
N PHE A 126 -9.23 10.31 -3.31
CA PHE A 126 -8.16 9.50 -2.71
C PHE A 126 -8.16 9.55 -1.19
N ALA A 127 -9.22 10.09 -0.58
CA ALA A 127 -9.50 9.96 0.84
C ALA A 127 -10.48 8.81 1.07
N PHE A 128 -10.21 7.96 2.05
CA PHE A 128 -11.05 6.80 2.36
C PHE A 128 -11.75 7.00 3.69
N ALA A 129 -13.09 6.90 3.70
CA ALA A 129 -13.85 6.89 4.94
C ALA A 129 -13.44 5.66 5.77
N LEU A 130 -12.97 5.91 6.98
CA LEU A 130 -12.66 4.89 7.98
C LEU A 130 -13.79 4.87 9.02
N GLY A 131 -14.17 3.70 9.48
CA GLY A 131 -15.13 3.59 10.58
C GLY A 131 -14.57 4.21 11.86
N GLU A 132 -15.38 4.27 12.92
CA GLU A 132 -14.97 4.83 14.21
C GLU A 132 -14.12 3.86 15.04
N GLU A 133 -14.11 2.57 14.68
CA GLU A 133 -13.37 1.54 15.38
C GLU A 133 -11.87 1.58 15.10
N GLY A 134 -11.07 1.19 16.07
CA GLY A 134 -9.63 1.09 16.00
C GLY A 134 -8.89 2.39 16.33
N ASP A 135 -7.70 2.21 16.87
CA ASP A 135 -6.76 3.29 17.18
C ASP A 135 -6.19 3.90 15.89
N PRO A 136 -6.21 5.23 15.69
CA PRO A 136 -5.60 5.88 14.53
C PRO A 136 -4.13 5.49 14.28
N VAL A 137 -3.35 5.28 15.35
CA VAL A 137 -1.94 4.86 15.25
C VAL A 137 -1.82 3.46 14.66
N ALA A 138 -2.71 2.53 15.07
CA ALA A 138 -2.73 1.18 14.53
C ALA A 138 -3.28 1.10 13.11
N LEU A 139 -4.13 2.04 12.71
CA LEU A 139 -4.71 2.09 11.37
C LEU A 139 -3.77 2.73 10.33
N ALA A 140 -2.92 3.67 10.74
CA ALA A 140 -2.05 4.41 9.83
C ALA A 140 -1.20 3.52 8.90
N PRO A 141 -0.50 2.47 9.36
CA PRO A 141 0.28 1.59 8.48
C PRO A 141 -0.57 0.83 7.45
N LEU A 142 -1.87 0.68 7.69
CA LEU A 142 -2.76 0.01 6.74
C LEU A 142 -2.94 0.81 5.45
N LEU A 143 -2.69 2.12 5.47
CA LEU A 143 -2.83 3.01 4.32
C LEU A 143 -1.65 2.93 3.33
N CYS A 144 -0.58 2.23 3.69
CA CYS A 144 0.53 1.91 2.79
C CYS A 144 0.76 0.40 2.73
N ALA A 145 1.39 -0.16 3.75
CA ALA A 145 1.73 -1.58 3.82
C ALA A 145 0.48 -2.49 3.75
N GLY A 146 -0.62 -2.08 4.38
CA GLY A 146 -1.90 -2.79 4.31
C GLY A 146 -2.50 -2.80 2.91
N LEU A 147 -2.56 -1.65 2.22
CA LEU A 147 -3.07 -1.56 0.85
C LEU A 147 -2.25 -2.38 -0.13
N ILE A 148 -0.92 -2.25 -0.09
CA ILE A 148 -0.01 -3.04 -0.95
C ILE A 148 -0.10 -4.52 -0.61
N GLY A 149 -0.14 -4.86 0.66
CA GLY A 149 -0.32 -6.23 1.12
C GLY A 149 -1.61 -6.86 0.61
N TRP A 150 -2.73 -6.17 0.78
CA TRP A 150 -4.03 -6.61 0.28
C TRP A 150 -4.05 -6.80 -1.24
N ARG A 151 -3.57 -5.80 -1.99
CA ARG A 151 -3.50 -5.89 -3.44
C ARG A 151 -2.65 -7.07 -3.90
N SER A 152 -1.51 -7.30 -3.25
CA SER A 152 -0.62 -8.43 -3.54
C SER A 152 -1.31 -9.77 -3.27
N LEU A 153 -2.04 -9.86 -2.15
CA LEU A 153 -2.78 -11.07 -1.78
C LEU A 153 -3.89 -11.39 -2.78
N VAL A 154 -4.63 -10.38 -3.24
CA VAL A 154 -5.65 -10.54 -4.30
C VAL A 154 -5.00 -11.03 -5.61
N LYS A 155 -3.86 -10.47 -5.99
CA LYS A 155 -3.10 -10.88 -7.19
C LYS A 155 -2.51 -12.30 -7.07
N ALA A 156 -2.19 -12.76 -5.86
CA ALA A 156 -1.70 -14.11 -5.61
C ALA A 156 -2.79 -15.20 -5.78
N GLY A 157 -4.06 -14.80 -5.93
CA GLY A 157 -5.17 -15.75 -6.09
C GLY A 157 -5.49 -16.51 -4.80
N ASP A 158 -6.12 -17.67 -4.93
CA ASP A 158 -6.71 -18.42 -3.81
C ASP A 158 -5.85 -19.60 -3.33
N GLY A 159 -4.59 -19.66 -3.75
CA GLY A 159 -3.66 -20.73 -3.37
C GLY A 159 -3.57 -20.90 -1.85
N LYS A 160 -3.64 -22.12 -1.37
CA LYS A 160 -3.68 -22.42 0.07
C LYS A 160 -2.30 -22.23 0.73
N ARG A 161 -1.23 -22.63 0.05
CA ARG A 161 0.15 -22.53 0.53
C ARG A 161 0.81 -21.29 -0.05
N LEU A 162 0.88 -20.23 0.77
CA LEU A 162 1.36 -18.92 0.35
C LEU A 162 2.76 -18.65 0.90
N GLY A 163 3.73 -18.40 0.01
CA GLY A 163 5.07 -17.93 0.35
C GLY A 163 5.12 -16.39 0.44
N LEU A 164 5.76 -15.86 1.48
CA LEU A 164 6.02 -14.43 1.64
C LEU A 164 7.53 -14.21 1.72
N TYR A 165 8.14 -13.70 0.65
CA TYR A 165 9.57 -13.42 0.57
C TYR A 165 9.88 -12.00 0.97
N GLY A 166 10.61 -11.83 2.08
CA GLY A 166 10.83 -10.56 2.77
C GLY A 166 9.73 -10.30 3.79
N PHE A 167 10.05 -10.51 5.09
CA PHE A 167 9.09 -10.44 6.17
C PHE A 167 9.13 -9.07 6.87
N GLY A 168 8.73 -8.01 6.13
CA GLY A 168 8.57 -6.64 6.61
C GLY A 168 7.11 -6.26 6.84
N ALA A 169 6.81 -4.96 6.92
CA ALA A 169 5.50 -4.42 7.27
C ALA A 169 4.35 -5.00 6.42
N ALA A 170 4.46 -5.01 5.10
CA ALA A 170 3.41 -5.56 4.23
C ALA A 170 3.22 -7.07 4.44
N ALA A 171 4.32 -7.81 4.60
CA ALA A 171 4.26 -9.26 4.75
C ALA A 171 3.56 -9.66 6.05
N HIS A 172 3.92 -9.03 7.20
CA HIS A 172 3.30 -9.40 8.48
C HIS A 172 1.81 -9.00 8.56
N ILE A 173 1.41 -7.90 7.92
CA ILE A 173 0.00 -7.51 7.83
C ILE A 173 -0.76 -8.52 6.97
N VAL A 174 -0.27 -8.81 5.77
CA VAL A 174 -0.94 -9.71 4.83
C VAL A 174 -1.02 -11.14 5.35
N MET A 175 -0.01 -11.58 6.08
CA MET A 175 0.02 -12.89 6.70
C MET A 175 -1.18 -13.10 7.63
N GLN A 176 -1.53 -12.11 8.45
CA GLN A 176 -2.67 -12.19 9.36
C GLN A 176 -3.98 -12.35 8.58
N VAL A 177 -4.13 -11.62 7.48
CA VAL A 177 -5.28 -11.75 6.58
C VAL A 177 -5.30 -13.11 5.90
N ALA A 178 -4.16 -13.57 5.36
CA ALA A 178 -4.06 -14.88 4.71
C ALA A 178 -4.41 -16.02 5.67
N ARG A 179 -3.95 -15.95 6.92
CA ARG A 179 -4.33 -16.91 7.95
C ARG A 179 -5.83 -16.88 8.29
N TRP A 180 -6.40 -15.69 8.42
CA TRP A 180 -7.85 -15.54 8.60
C TRP A 180 -8.64 -16.17 7.44
N GLN A 181 -8.11 -16.14 6.22
CA GLN A 181 -8.65 -16.83 5.05
C GLN A 181 -8.41 -18.37 5.09
N GLY A 182 -7.74 -18.90 6.11
CA GLY A 182 -7.42 -20.33 6.25
C GLY A 182 -6.24 -20.80 5.40
N ARG A 183 -5.36 -19.88 4.96
CA ARG A 183 -4.15 -20.24 4.19
C ARG A 183 -3.01 -20.63 5.11
N ASP A 184 -2.16 -21.52 4.61
CA ASP A 184 -0.89 -21.89 5.23
C ASP A 184 0.19 -20.92 4.73
N VAL A 185 0.81 -20.16 5.64
CA VAL A 185 1.79 -19.13 5.29
C VAL A 185 3.21 -19.62 5.59
N TYR A 186 4.08 -19.48 4.59
CA TYR A 186 5.51 -19.79 4.62
C TYR A 186 6.28 -18.49 4.52
N ALA A 187 7.04 -18.13 5.56
CA ALA A 187 7.76 -16.86 5.63
C ALA A 187 9.24 -17.04 5.31
N PHE A 188 9.75 -16.18 4.43
CA PHE A 188 11.14 -16.19 4.00
C PHE A 188 11.80 -14.87 4.37
N SER A 189 12.85 -14.93 5.18
CA SER A 189 13.62 -13.76 5.60
C SER A 189 15.00 -13.71 4.93
N ARG A 190 15.76 -12.67 5.21
CA ARG A 190 17.19 -12.64 4.87
C ARG A 190 17.90 -13.77 5.60
N PRO A 191 18.97 -14.34 5.01
CA PRO A 191 19.77 -15.34 5.67
C PRO A 191 20.24 -14.87 7.07
N GLY A 192 19.99 -15.71 8.07
CA GLY A 192 20.37 -15.43 9.48
C GLY A 192 19.46 -14.45 10.23
N ASP A 193 18.36 -13.97 9.64
CA ASP A 193 17.40 -13.08 10.32
C ASP A 193 16.42 -13.86 11.20
N VAL A 194 16.96 -14.46 12.27
CA VAL A 194 16.20 -15.30 13.21
C VAL A 194 15.03 -14.51 13.84
N ALA A 195 15.25 -13.23 14.14
CA ALA A 195 14.23 -12.39 14.75
C ALA A 195 12.98 -12.25 13.86
N ALA A 196 13.16 -12.04 12.55
CA ALA A 196 12.04 -11.98 11.61
C ALA A 196 11.35 -13.35 11.46
N GLN A 197 12.09 -14.45 11.49
CA GLN A 197 11.55 -15.80 11.44
C GLN A 197 10.72 -16.13 12.69
N ASP A 198 11.22 -15.80 13.87
CA ASP A 198 10.50 -16.01 15.13
C ASP A 198 9.26 -15.14 15.21
N PHE A 199 9.35 -13.90 14.73
CA PHE A 199 8.17 -13.04 14.61
C PHE A 199 7.13 -13.64 13.66
N ALA A 200 7.53 -14.17 12.51
CA ALA A 200 6.62 -14.86 11.60
C ALA A 200 5.95 -16.06 12.26
N ARG A 201 6.71 -16.88 12.98
CA ARG A 201 6.16 -18.02 13.73
C ARG A 201 5.20 -17.59 14.81
N SER A 202 5.49 -16.51 15.54
CA SER A 202 4.61 -15.96 16.57
C SER A 202 3.27 -15.49 16.02
N LEU A 203 3.25 -15.00 14.78
CA LEU A 203 2.02 -14.67 14.04
C LEU A 203 1.34 -15.90 13.43
N GLY A 204 2.00 -17.07 13.48
CA GLY A 204 1.49 -18.40 13.09
C GLY A 204 1.84 -18.79 11.68
N ALA A 205 3.01 -18.39 11.14
CA ALA A 205 3.56 -19.04 9.97
C ALA A 205 3.74 -20.55 10.23
N VAL A 206 3.33 -21.38 9.29
CA VAL A 206 3.51 -22.84 9.40
C VAL A 206 4.98 -23.21 9.23
N TRP A 207 5.75 -22.36 8.57
CA TRP A 207 7.19 -22.46 8.43
C TRP A 207 7.79 -21.05 8.26
N ALA A 208 9.01 -20.88 8.77
CA ALA A 208 9.80 -19.68 8.53
C ALA A 208 11.29 -20.07 8.45
N GLY A 209 12.00 -19.54 7.43
CA GLY A 209 13.41 -19.84 7.19
C GLY A 209 14.07 -18.80 6.29
N ASP A 210 15.29 -19.09 5.87
CA ASP A 210 16.07 -18.23 5.00
C ASP A 210 15.51 -18.23 3.57
N SER A 211 15.62 -17.11 2.89
CA SER A 211 15.12 -16.96 1.51
C SER A 211 15.84 -17.83 0.48
N GLY A 212 16.96 -18.44 0.84
CA GLY A 212 17.68 -19.42 0.03
C GLY A 212 17.30 -20.87 0.34
N GLU A 213 16.49 -21.12 1.35
CA GLU A 213 16.03 -22.45 1.71
C GLU A 213 14.76 -22.84 0.96
N LEU A 214 14.60 -24.14 0.72
CA LEU A 214 13.35 -24.66 0.17
C LEU A 214 12.32 -24.87 1.27
N PRO A 215 11.05 -24.50 1.03
CA PRO A 215 10.00 -24.81 1.97
C PRO A 215 9.76 -26.33 2.01
N PRO A 216 9.24 -26.88 3.13
CA PRO A 216 9.05 -28.32 3.28
C PRO A 216 8.01 -28.91 2.31
N VAL A 217 7.22 -28.06 1.67
CA VAL A 217 6.19 -28.45 0.68
C VAL A 217 6.16 -27.44 -0.47
N PRO A 218 5.73 -27.84 -1.68
CA PRO A 218 5.53 -26.92 -2.79
C PRO A 218 4.51 -25.82 -2.44
N LEU A 219 4.78 -24.59 -2.85
CA LEU A 219 3.88 -23.45 -2.66
C LEU A 219 2.90 -23.37 -3.84
N ASP A 220 1.69 -22.88 -3.57
CA ASP A 220 0.69 -22.62 -4.61
C ASP A 220 0.84 -21.20 -5.18
N ALA A 221 1.32 -20.24 -4.36
CA ALA A 221 1.62 -18.89 -4.75
C ALA A 221 2.74 -18.29 -3.88
N ALA A 222 3.42 -17.27 -4.41
CA ALA A 222 4.42 -16.52 -3.66
C ALA A 222 4.30 -15.02 -3.92
N ILE A 223 4.50 -14.21 -2.86
CA ILE A 223 4.59 -12.76 -2.94
C ILE A 223 5.99 -12.35 -2.52
N ILE A 224 6.66 -11.52 -3.34
CA ILE A 224 8.02 -11.05 -3.09
C ILE A 224 7.94 -9.57 -2.70
N TYR A 225 8.19 -9.27 -1.42
CA TYR A 225 8.32 -7.93 -0.88
C TYR A 225 9.79 -7.47 -0.76
N ALA A 226 10.73 -8.43 -0.85
CA ALA A 226 12.15 -8.12 -0.75
C ALA A 226 12.65 -7.39 -2.01
N PRO A 227 13.44 -6.31 -1.89
CA PRO A 227 13.97 -5.57 -3.04
C PRO A 227 15.11 -6.31 -3.77
N ALA A 228 15.51 -7.48 -3.29
CA ALA A 228 16.69 -8.20 -3.75
C ALA A 228 16.47 -8.93 -5.08
N GLY A 229 17.21 -8.53 -6.13
CA GLY A 229 17.20 -9.18 -7.44
C GLY A 229 17.73 -10.64 -7.46
N GLY A 230 18.42 -11.09 -6.40
CA GLY A 230 18.95 -12.45 -6.26
C GLY A 230 17.90 -13.56 -6.06
N LEU A 231 16.69 -13.20 -5.59
CA LEU A 231 15.60 -14.15 -5.39
C LEU A 231 14.99 -14.70 -6.69
N ARG A 232 15.39 -14.15 -7.84
CA ARG A 232 14.90 -14.57 -9.16
C ARG A 232 15.66 -15.75 -9.78
N ARG A 233 16.66 -16.34 -9.10
CA ARG A 233 17.54 -17.34 -9.67
C ARG A 233 17.50 -18.68 -8.94
N HIS A 234 16.35 -19.36 -8.96
CA HIS A 234 16.34 -20.81 -8.78
C HIS A 234 15.92 -21.49 -10.11
N PRO A 235 16.83 -22.20 -10.81
CA PRO A 235 16.58 -22.71 -12.16
C PRO A 235 15.59 -23.89 -12.25
N HIS A 236 15.09 -24.41 -11.15
CA HIS A 236 14.33 -25.67 -11.13
C HIS A 236 12.93 -25.62 -10.53
N GLU A 237 12.42 -24.44 -10.17
CA GLU A 237 11.07 -24.34 -9.60
C GLU A 237 10.18 -23.45 -10.46
N ARG A 238 9.13 -24.08 -11.00
CA ARG A 238 8.02 -23.37 -11.65
C ARG A 238 7.20 -22.63 -10.59
N TYR A 239 7.71 -21.50 -10.10
CA TYR A 239 6.87 -20.52 -9.45
C TYR A 239 6.27 -19.65 -10.55
N PRO A 240 4.94 -19.42 -10.57
CA PRO A 240 4.40 -18.40 -11.45
C PRO A 240 5.09 -17.08 -11.10
N GLU A 241 5.73 -16.46 -12.09
CA GLU A 241 6.35 -15.14 -11.94
C GLU A 241 5.27 -14.12 -11.62
N LEU A 242 4.95 -13.94 -10.36
CA LEU A 242 4.23 -12.78 -9.86
C LEU A 242 5.23 -11.64 -9.75
N SER A 243 5.67 -11.15 -10.91
CA SER A 243 6.42 -9.91 -11.02
C SER A 243 5.46 -8.76 -10.70
N LEU A 244 5.27 -8.48 -9.41
CA LEU A 244 4.73 -7.22 -8.99
C LEU A 244 5.77 -6.16 -9.36
N ARG A 245 5.59 -5.49 -10.47
CA ARG A 245 6.32 -4.25 -10.74
C ARG A 245 6.02 -3.33 -9.57
N HIS A 246 7.06 -2.97 -8.84
CA HIS A 246 6.98 -2.01 -7.76
C HIS A 246 6.36 -0.73 -8.34
N PRO A 247 5.29 -0.14 -7.78
CA PRO A 247 4.66 1.05 -8.32
C PRO A 247 5.58 2.29 -8.37
N LEU A 248 6.76 2.21 -7.75
CA LEU A 248 7.77 3.26 -7.74
C LEU A 248 8.76 3.17 -8.91
N ALA A 249 8.73 2.11 -9.73
CA ALA A 249 9.63 1.97 -10.88
C ALA A 249 8.93 2.37 -12.19
N GLY A 250 8.60 3.62 -12.33
CA GLY A 250 8.34 4.28 -13.62
C GLY A 250 9.64 4.52 -14.39
N ALA A 251 10.57 3.56 -14.41
CA ALA A 251 11.77 3.66 -15.23
C ALA A 251 11.45 3.12 -16.62
N ARG A 252 11.56 3.99 -17.62
CA ARG A 252 11.50 3.69 -19.04
C ARG A 252 12.53 2.60 -19.39
N GLY A 253 12.05 1.38 -19.62
CA GLY A 253 12.82 0.30 -20.22
C GLY A 253 12.14 -0.10 -21.53
N GLY A 254 12.85 0.10 -22.66
CA GLY A 254 12.36 -0.07 -24.00
C GLY A 254 11.72 -1.44 -24.27
N LEU A 255 10.58 -1.41 -24.92
CA LEU A 255 9.86 -2.55 -25.46
C LEU A 255 10.56 -3.01 -26.75
N GLY A 256 11.21 -4.16 -26.70
CA GLY A 256 11.52 -4.96 -27.88
C GLY A 256 10.22 -5.61 -28.37
N GLY A 257 9.78 -5.27 -29.58
CA GLY A 257 8.55 -5.78 -30.16
C GLY A 257 8.60 -7.27 -30.47
N GLN A 258 7.50 -7.96 -30.17
CA GLN A 258 7.12 -9.18 -30.88
C GLN A 258 5.64 -9.06 -31.28
N SER A 259 5.45 -9.13 -32.58
CA SER A 259 4.18 -9.14 -33.28
C SER A 259 3.39 -10.42 -33.01
N HIS A 260 2.12 -10.30 -32.58
CA HIS A 260 1.14 -11.38 -32.62
C HIS A 260 0.14 -11.17 -33.76
N PRO A 261 -0.31 -12.24 -34.42
CA PRO A 261 -1.25 -12.16 -35.53
C PRO A 261 -2.70 -11.93 -35.04
N PRO A 262 -3.59 -11.37 -35.89
CA PRO A 262 -4.93 -10.98 -35.48
C PRO A 262 -5.88 -12.19 -35.39
N GLY A 263 -6.48 -12.39 -34.20
CA GLY A 263 -7.57 -13.35 -33.95
C GLY A 263 -8.91 -12.63 -33.81
N ARG A 264 -9.93 -13.19 -34.42
CA ARG A 264 -11.30 -12.73 -34.70
C ARG A 264 -12.07 -12.19 -33.48
N PRO A 265 -13.05 -11.26 -33.70
CA PRO A 265 -13.88 -10.72 -32.65
C PRO A 265 -15.01 -11.70 -32.27
N GLY A 266 -15.04 -12.08 -30.99
CA GLY A 266 -16.17 -12.76 -30.36
C GLY A 266 -17.10 -11.73 -29.72
N VAL A 267 -18.33 -11.63 -30.21
CA VAL A 267 -19.44 -10.87 -29.65
C VAL A 267 -19.83 -11.48 -28.32
N LEU A 268 -19.73 -10.73 -27.22
CA LEU A 268 -20.44 -11.00 -25.98
C LEU A 268 -21.18 -9.76 -25.50
N SER A 269 -22.48 -9.98 -25.44
CA SER A 269 -23.58 -9.12 -25.05
C SER A 269 -23.43 -8.52 -23.64
N GLY A 270 -23.80 -7.25 -23.56
CA GLY A 270 -24.40 -6.47 -22.47
C GLY A 270 -24.34 -6.99 -21.03
N GLY A 271 -23.41 -6.44 -20.23
CA GLY A 271 -23.47 -6.44 -18.78
C GLY A 271 -23.12 -5.06 -18.28
N ARG A 272 -24.06 -4.40 -17.57
CA ARG A 272 -23.85 -3.11 -16.92
C ARG A 272 -22.64 -3.17 -15.99
N PRO A 273 -21.81 -2.11 -15.87
CA PRO A 273 -20.72 -2.08 -14.90
C PRO A 273 -21.32 -2.11 -13.50
N GLY A 274 -21.18 -3.26 -12.84
CA GLY A 274 -21.52 -3.41 -11.44
C GLY A 274 -20.53 -2.61 -10.60
N ARG A 275 -21.05 -1.66 -9.81
CA ARG A 275 -20.33 -1.08 -8.67
C ARG A 275 -19.79 -2.26 -7.86
N TYR A 276 -18.47 -2.35 -7.70
CA TYR A 276 -17.86 -3.24 -6.72
C TYR A 276 -18.23 -2.69 -5.34
N PRO A 277 -19.13 -3.34 -4.59
CA PRO A 277 -19.34 -2.94 -3.21
C PRO A 277 -18.10 -3.38 -2.43
N TYR A 278 -17.33 -2.44 -1.93
CA TYR A 278 -16.36 -2.70 -0.87
C TYR A 278 -17.15 -3.20 0.33
N ARG A 279 -17.24 -4.51 0.49
CA ARG A 279 -17.73 -5.13 1.73
C ARG A 279 -16.55 -5.20 2.67
N ASN A 280 -16.53 -4.31 3.64
CA ASN A 280 -15.67 -4.40 4.81
C ASN A 280 -15.92 -5.78 5.46
N PRO A 281 -14.97 -6.72 5.46
CA PRO A 281 -15.14 -7.96 6.21
C PRO A 281 -15.07 -7.57 7.69
N ARG A 282 -16.19 -7.64 8.38
CA ARG A 282 -16.24 -7.50 9.85
C ARG A 282 -15.31 -8.55 10.44
N LEU A 283 -14.26 -8.13 11.10
CA LEU A 283 -13.49 -8.99 11.96
C LEU A 283 -14.43 -9.52 13.04
N PRO A 284 -14.44 -10.82 13.37
CA PRO A 284 -15.30 -11.33 14.40
C PRO A 284 -14.97 -10.65 15.74
N ALA A 285 -15.94 -10.02 16.34
CA ALA A 285 -15.89 -9.58 17.72
C ALA A 285 -15.77 -10.83 18.60
N GLY A 286 -14.64 -11.00 19.29
CA GLY A 286 -14.52 -12.09 20.26
C GLY A 286 -13.13 -12.69 20.38
N ALA A 287 -12.19 -11.94 20.96
CA ALA A 287 -11.13 -12.53 21.77
C ALA A 287 -11.15 -11.78 23.10
N GLY A 288 -11.86 -12.38 24.07
CA GLY A 288 -11.93 -11.89 25.42
C GLY A 288 -10.54 -11.76 26.03
N GLN A 289 -10.31 -10.65 26.72
CA GLN A 289 -9.15 -10.47 27.57
C GLN A 289 -9.14 -11.54 28.66
N PRO A 290 -7.99 -12.14 29.00
CA PRO A 290 -7.89 -12.96 30.21
C PRO A 290 -8.01 -12.04 31.43
N GLY A 291 -8.97 -12.34 32.28
CA GLY A 291 -9.18 -11.65 33.52
C GLY A 291 -7.96 -11.75 34.43
N THR A 292 -7.61 -10.62 35.04
CA THR A 292 -6.74 -10.54 36.20
C THR A 292 -7.47 -11.12 37.41
N GLY A 293 -6.97 -12.22 37.92
CA GLY A 293 -7.20 -12.74 39.23
C GLY A 293 -5.87 -12.89 39.94
#